data_6c67c6d4ec525467ec23dbee564cbca2
#
_entry.id   6c67c6d4ec525467ec23dbee564cbca2
#
_cell.length_a   1.000
_cell.length_b   1.000
_cell.length_c   1.000
_cell.angle_alpha   90.00
_cell.angle_beta   90.00
_cell.angle_gamma   90.00
#
_symmetry.space_group_name_H-M   'P 1'
#
loop_
_entity.id
_entity.type
_entity.pdbx_description
1 polymer ?
#
loop_
_entity_poly.entity_id
_entity_poly.type
_entity_poly.pdbx_seq_one_letter_code
_entity_poly.pdbx_strand_id
1 'polypeptide(L)'
;MKQDDNNYKKQFFLMKRIFSLILFMAVLVPAMGQQDHNFEVAKNLDIFNAFYKELDLYYVDTLDAQKLVHAAIDGMLDELDPYTEYYSEKSREDLKQMTTGKYAGIGAIIQYNKKTDRCVIGDPFDDNPAAKAGLRAGDVILSIDGKDIGPRGSRDAADYSQSVSEALRGEPGSSFEISVQRPGVPEPLTLTIVREMVAVPAITFYGMADSLTGYILLSEYTEDCARYVRRAIVDLKQQGMERLVLDLRGNGGGLMSEAVSLVNLFIPKGKEVLHTKGKISEMNQVYKTTEDPLDLDLPLVVLVNGSTASSAEITSGALQDYDRAVILGSRTYGKGLVQQPRDLPYGTQMKLTTSKYYIPSGRCVQAYDFQHRNADGSPRHLPDSLCSEFRTVAGRVVRDGGGITPDVVQRADTMSALAAYLLYSDELFDFCNAYRNAHDSIPAPDSYELPDAVFDSLKVYLSRVGFTYDRETKRLFAALERAARLEGTADSARSEFAALRAKLSPNLSVDLDRHRDEVSRLVSTELIRRYYYAAGVARYAMRHDELVARAVRLLDSPEEMRRLLGRTGE
;
A
#
# COMPACT_ATOMS: atom_id res chain seq x y z
N MET A 1 75.24 -14.34 24.03
CA MET A 1 74.41 -13.11 23.87
C MET A 1 74.41 -12.47 22.48
N LYS A 2 75.31 -12.79 21.52
CA LYS A 2 75.29 -12.23 20.15
C LYS A 2 74.59 -13.15 19.10
N GLN A 3 74.28 -14.39 19.43
CA GLN A 3 73.74 -15.36 18.49
C GLN A 3 72.21 -15.37 18.51
N ASP A 4 71.55 -15.00 19.61
CA ASP A 4 70.11 -14.94 19.76
C ASP A 4 69.46 -13.71 19.08
N ASP A 5 70.21 -12.59 19.06
CA ASP A 5 69.67 -11.33 18.44
C ASP A 5 69.54 -11.41 16.90
N ASN A 6 70.35 -12.28 16.28
CA ASN A 6 70.33 -12.49 14.82
C ASN A 6 69.18 -13.43 14.39
N ASN A 7 68.77 -14.33 15.28
CA ASN A 7 67.58 -15.20 15.02
C ASN A 7 66.29 -14.45 15.17
N TYR A 8 66.19 -13.56 16.16
CA TYR A 8 64.96 -12.69 16.31
C TYR A 8 64.79 -11.74 15.14
N LYS A 9 65.88 -11.15 14.62
CA LYS A 9 65.84 -10.27 13.45
C LYS A 9 65.38 -11.02 12.16
N LYS A 10 65.89 -12.26 11.98
CA LYS A 10 65.46 -13.11 10.84
C LYS A 10 63.96 -13.51 10.92
N GLN A 11 63.51 -13.90 12.10
CA GLN A 11 62.08 -14.24 12.30
C GLN A 11 61.14 -13.02 12.10
N PHE A 12 61.52 -11.85 12.59
CA PHE A 12 60.80 -10.62 12.41
C PHE A 12 60.75 -10.16 10.94
N PHE A 13 61.82 -10.36 10.19
CA PHE A 13 61.85 -10.08 8.75
C PHE A 13 61.03 -11.08 7.94
N LEU A 14 61.00 -12.34 8.34
CA LEU A 14 60.17 -13.37 7.72
C LEU A 14 58.68 -13.12 7.99
N MET A 15 58.31 -12.77 9.23
CA MET A 15 56.94 -12.37 9.57
C MET A 15 56.44 -11.14 8.79
N LYS A 16 57.27 -10.11 8.63
CA LYS A 16 56.94 -8.95 7.80
C LYS A 16 56.70 -9.32 6.33
N ARG A 17 57.52 -10.22 5.78
CA ARG A 17 57.32 -10.71 4.39
C ARG A 17 56.04 -11.53 4.25
N ILE A 18 55.71 -12.40 5.20
CA ILE A 18 54.48 -13.19 5.20
C ILE A 18 53.26 -12.26 5.35
N PHE A 19 53.33 -11.27 6.24
CA PHE A 19 52.27 -10.28 6.41
C PHE A 19 52.05 -9.41 5.17
N SER A 20 53.13 -8.98 4.50
CA SER A 20 53.07 -8.27 3.22
C SER A 20 52.51 -9.15 2.10
N LEU A 21 52.82 -10.44 2.08
CA LEU A 21 52.27 -11.39 1.08
C LEU A 21 50.78 -11.67 1.30
N ILE A 22 50.35 -11.81 2.56
CA ILE A 22 48.95 -11.96 2.94
C ILE A 22 48.13 -10.70 2.60
N LEU A 23 48.72 -9.51 2.90
CA LEU A 23 48.10 -8.23 2.54
C LEU A 23 47.98 -8.05 1.03
N PHE A 24 48.99 -8.48 0.26
CA PHE A 24 49.01 -8.44 -1.21
C PHE A 24 47.99 -9.44 -1.82
N MET A 25 47.86 -10.65 -1.26
CA MET A 25 46.83 -11.60 -1.65
C MET A 25 45.43 -11.10 -1.29
N ALA A 26 45.24 -10.48 -0.13
CA ALA A 26 43.95 -9.93 0.29
C ALA A 26 43.44 -8.79 -0.62
N VAL A 27 44.32 -8.09 -1.32
CA VAL A 27 43.99 -7.04 -2.31
C VAL A 27 43.76 -7.64 -3.71
N LEU A 28 44.46 -8.72 -4.08
CA LEU A 28 44.34 -9.34 -5.40
C LEU A 28 43.08 -10.17 -5.58
N VAL A 29 42.61 -10.86 -4.55
CA VAL A 29 41.41 -11.72 -4.63
C VAL A 29 40.15 -10.94 -5.00
N PRO A 30 39.80 -9.79 -4.39
CA PRO A 30 38.64 -9.01 -4.82
C PRO A 30 38.79 -8.40 -6.22
N ALA A 31 40.05 -8.05 -6.64
CA ALA A 31 40.28 -7.50 -7.97
C ALA A 31 40.07 -8.55 -9.10
N MET A 32 40.40 -9.81 -8.87
CA MET A 32 40.15 -10.89 -9.84
C MET A 32 38.66 -11.21 -9.96
N GLY A 33 37.91 -11.26 -8.84
CA GLY A 33 36.47 -11.51 -8.88
C GLY A 33 35.66 -10.42 -9.61
N GLN A 34 36.10 -9.16 -9.51
CA GLN A 34 35.46 -8.04 -10.20
C GLN A 34 35.78 -8.03 -11.71
N GLN A 35 36.93 -8.48 -12.10
CA GLN A 35 37.32 -8.60 -13.51
C GLN A 35 36.53 -9.72 -14.21
N ASP A 36 36.36 -10.86 -13.55
CA ASP A 36 35.50 -11.96 -14.06
C ASP A 36 34.04 -11.54 -14.21
N HIS A 37 33.50 -10.82 -13.23
CA HIS A 37 32.12 -10.32 -13.30
C HIS A 37 31.91 -9.35 -14.47
N ASN A 38 32.81 -8.37 -14.65
CA ASN A 38 32.70 -7.41 -15.74
C ASN A 38 32.82 -8.08 -17.12
N PHE A 39 33.68 -9.10 -17.24
CA PHE A 39 33.78 -9.89 -18.46
C PHE A 39 32.47 -10.65 -18.76
N GLU A 40 31.88 -11.31 -17.76
CA GLU A 40 30.60 -12.01 -17.95
C GLU A 40 29.46 -11.06 -18.32
N VAL A 41 29.41 -9.86 -17.73
CA VAL A 41 28.44 -8.83 -18.11
C VAL A 41 28.62 -8.43 -19.57
N ALA A 42 29.83 -8.10 -20.01
CA ALA A 42 30.11 -7.69 -21.39
C ALA A 42 29.77 -8.79 -22.38
N LYS A 43 30.21 -10.02 -22.10
CA LYS A 43 29.94 -11.21 -22.92
C LYS A 43 28.43 -11.46 -23.09
N ASN A 44 27.64 -11.37 -22.01
CA ASN A 44 26.20 -11.59 -22.08
C ASN A 44 25.46 -10.46 -22.83
N LEU A 45 25.93 -9.21 -22.72
CA LEU A 45 25.42 -8.11 -23.54
C LEU A 45 25.69 -8.32 -25.03
N ASP A 46 26.89 -8.80 -25.39
CA ASP A 46 27.22 -9.14 -26.80
C ASP A 46 26.35 -10.27 -27.32
N ILE A 47 26.13 -11.32 -26.53
CA ILE A 47 25.23 -12.42 -26.87
C ILE A 47 23.80 -11.90 -27.06
N PHE A 48 23.28 -11.09 -26.17
CA PHE A 48 21.94 -10.52 -26.26
C PHE A 48 21.76 -9.65 -27.49
N ASN A 49 22.75 -8.80 -27.79
CA ASN A 49 22.75 -7.98 -29.01
C ASN A 49 22.74 -8.82 -30.30
N ALA A 50 23.59 -9.86 -30.36
CA ALA A 50 23.62 -10.75 -31.51
C ALA A 50 22.30 -11.51 -31.66
N PHE A 51 21.78 -12.07 -30.57
CA PHE A 51 20.50 -12.78 -30.56
C PHE A 51 19.35 -11.90 -31.06
N TYR A 52 19.24 -10.67 -30.56
CA TYR A 52 18.18 -9.75 -30.94
C TYR A 52 18.26 -9.39 -32.46
N LYS A 53 19.47 -9.15 -32.99
CA LYS A 53 19.69 -8.85 -34.42
C LYS A 53 19.29 -10.03 -35.32
N GLU A 54 19.69 -11.26 -34.95
CA GLU A 54 19.31 -12.47 -35.69
C GLU A 54 17.79 -12.69 -35.67
N LEU A 55 17.16 -12.44 -34.51
CA LEU A 55 15.72 -12.56 -34.36
C LEU A 55 14.98 -11.55 -35.25
N ASP A 56 15.37 -10.28 -35.23
CA ASP A 56 14.76 -9.21 -36.02
C ASP A 56 14.92 -9.43 -37.53
N LEU A 57 16.09 -9.95 -37.94
CA LEU A 57 16.42 -10.13 -39.36
C LEU A 57 15.80 -11.39 -39.98
N TYR A 58 15.71 -12.49 -39.21
CA TYR A 58 15.42 -13.82 -39.81
C TYR A 58 14.11 -14.45 -39.30
N TYR A 59 13.44 -13.86 -38.33
CA TYR A 59 12.14 -14.42 -37.91
C TYR A 59 11.10 -14.29 -39.00
N VAL A 60 10.27 -15.33 -39.15
CA VAL A 60 9.34 -15.49 -40.31
C VAL A 60 8.30 -14.34 -40.40
N ASP A 61 7.86 -13.78 -39.28
CA ASP A 61 6.90 -12.68 -39.25
C ASP A 61 7.56 -11.37 -38.81
N THR A 62 6.93 -10.24 -39.17
CA THR A 62 7.39 -8.91 -38.72
C THR A 62 7.23 -8.78 -37.20
N LEU A 63 8.30 -8.43 -36.52
CA LEU A 63 8.35 -8.28 -35.08
C LEU A 63 8.14 -6.82 -34.67
N ASP A 64 7.46 -6.64 -33.57
CA ASP A 64 7.38 -5.36 -32.88
C ASP A 64 8.59 -5.21 -31.94
N ALA A 65 9.54 -4.38 -32.34
CA ALA A 65 10.80 -4.17 -31.66
C ALA A 65 10.59 -3.66 -30.21
N GLN A 66 9.64 -2.74 -30.03
CA GLN A 66 9.36 -2.16 -28.70
C GLN A 66 8.76 -3.20 -27.76
N LYS A 67 7.79 -3.97 -28.25
CA LYS A 67 7.13 -5.02 -27.47
C LYS A 67 8.12 -6.10 -27.02
N LEU A 68 9.03 -6.52 -27.92
CA LEU A 68 10.04 -7.54 -27.58
C LEU A 68 11.04 -7.06 -26.54
N VAL A 69 11.52 -5.81 -26.67
CA VAL A 69 12.45 -5.24 -25.69
C VAL A 69 11.77 -5.06 -24.33
N HIS A 70 10.52 -4.61 -24.29
CA HIS A 70 9.77 -4.52 -23.03
C HIS A 70 9.61 -5.89 -22.38
N ALA A 71 9.20 -6.93 -23.13
CA ALA A 71 9.10 -8.28 -22.60
C ALA A 71 10.42 -8.84 -22.05
N ALA A 72 11.56 -8.48 -22.70
CA ALA A 72 12.89 -8.87 -22.20
C ALA A 72 13.25 -8.11 -20.90
N ILE A 73 12.92 -6.83 -20.81
CA ILE A 73 13.11 -6.03 -19.58
C ILE A 73 12.24 -6.59 -18.44
N ASP A 74 10.97 -6.85 -18.70
CA ASP A 74 10.04 -7.41 -17.72
C ASP A 74 10.55 -8.76 -17.21
N GLY A 75 11.01 -9.65 -18.11
CA GLY A 75 11.61 -10.93 -17.71
C GLY A 75 12.86 -10.78 -16.83
N MET A 76 13.69 -9.74 -17.02
CA MET A 76 14.82 -9.47 -16.13
C MET A 76 14.34 -8.93 -14.75
N LEU A 77 13.30 -8.12 -14.74
CA LEU A 77 12.77 -7.53 -13.52
C LEU A 77 12.05 -8.55 -12.64
N ASP A 78 11.39 -9.54 -13.24
CA ASP A 78 10.72 -10.65 -12.55
C ASP A 78 11.66 -11.50 -11.67
N GLU A 79 12.96 -11.53 -12.02
CA GLU A 79 13.99 -12.21 -11.23
C GLU A 79 14.47 -11.40 -10.00
N LEU A 80 14.06 -10.13 -9.89
CA LEU A 80 14.49 -9.22 -8.82
C LEU A 80 13.40 -9.09 -7.74
N ASP A 81 13.13 -7.87 -7.33
CA ASP A 81 12.07 -7.52 -6.39
C ASP A 81 10.90 -6.82 -7.12
N PRO A 82 9.68 -6.80 -6.57
CA PRO A 82 8.52 -6.22 -7.26
C PRO A 82 8.51 -4.68 -7.26
N TYR A 83 9.53 -4.02 -6.74
CA TYR A 83 9.62 -2.57 -6.61
C TYR A 83 10.58 -1.94 -7.62
N THR A 84 11.43 -2.78 -8.25
CA THR A 84 12.29 -2.37 -9.35
C THR A 84 11.49 -2.44 -10.63
N GLU A 85 11.20 -1.27 -11.24
CA GLU A 85 10.26 -1.11 -12.33
C GLU A 85 10.89 -0.28 -13.46
N TYR A 86 10.48 -0.57 -14.70
CA TYR A 86 10.84 0.20 -15.89
C TYR A 86 9.68 1.10 -16.32
N TYR A 87 10.00 2.34 -16.64
CA TYR A 87 9.05 3.33 -17.13
C TYR A 87 9.44 3.78 -18.53
N SER A 88 8.55 3.55 -19.48
CA SER A 88 8.67 4.11 -20.83
C SER A 88 8.51 5.64 -20.80
N GLU A 89 8.83 6.31 -21.89
CA GLU A 89 8.59 7.76 -22.03
C GLU A 89 7.14 8.15 -21.70
N LYS A 90 6.16 7.31 -22.10
CA LYS A 90 4.74 7.54 -21.84
C LYS A 90 4.35 7.34 -20.36
N SER A 91 4.91 6.35 -19.69
CA SER A 91 4.58 6.03 -18.29
C SER A 91 5.42 6.82 -17.26
N ARG A 92 6.32 7.70 -17.70
CA ARG A 92 7.13 8.53 -16.81
C ARG A 92 6.29 9.48 -15.93
N GLU A 93 5.16 9.97 -16.47
CA GLU A 93 4.24 10.82 -15.69
C GLU A 93 3.62 10.07 -14.49
N ASP A 94 3.46 8.75 -14.57
CA ASP A 94 2.96 7.95 -13.45
C ASP A 94 3.96 7.94 -12.28
N LEU A 95 5.27 7.83 -12.56
CA LEU A 95 6.31 7.95 -11.53
C LEU A 95 6.31 9.34 -10.87
N LYS A 96 6.10 10.39 -11.65
CA LYS A 96 5.97 11.76 -11.14
C LYS A 96 4.71 11.91 -10.27
N GLN A 97 3.59 11.34 -10.69
CA GLN A 97 2.36 11.33 -9.89
C GLN A 97 2.58 10.64 -8.54
N MET A 98 3.27 9.49 -8.50
CA MET A 98 3.57 8.75 -7.27
C MET A 98 4.37 9.59 -6.25
N THR A 99 5.23 10.50 -6.72
CA THR A 99 6.08 11.32 -5.84
C THR A 99 5.42 12.63 -5.45
N THR A 100 4.73 13.29 -6.38
CA THR A 100 4.11 14.60 -6.15
C THR A 100 2.69 14.51 -5.64
N GLY A 101 2.01 13.38 -5.85
CA GLY A 101 0.56 13.25 -5.65
C GLY A 101 -0.27 14.07 -6.65
N LYS A 102 0.35 14.59 -7.73
CA LYS A 102 -0.31 15.50 -8.68
C LYS A 102 -0.31 14.92 -10.09
N TYR A 103 -1.43 15.07 -10.78
CA TYR A 103 -1.55 14.72 -12.19
C TYR A 103 -2.55 15.64 -12.88
N ALA A 104 -2.41 15.80 -14.18
CA ALA A 104 -3.35 16.60 -14.98
C ALA A 104 -4.50 15.72 -15.47
N GLY A 105 -5.73 16.04 -15.05
CA GLY A 105 -6.90 15.21 -15.37
C GLY A 105 -8.21 15.72 -14.79
N ILE A 106 -9.12 14.81 -14.50
CA ILE A 106 -10.48 15.13 -14.05
C ILE A 106 -10.72 14.92 -12.54
N GLY A 107 -9.83 14.22 -11.83
CA GLY A 107 -10.02 13.92 -10.41
C GLY A 107 -11.14 12.90 -10.15
N ALA A 108 -11.02 11.71 -10.72
CA ALA A 108 -11.93 10.59 -10.46
C ALA A 108 -11.21 9.24 -10.59
N ILE A 109 -11.67 8.27 -9.81
CA ILE A 109 -11.30 6.86 -10.01
C ILE A 109 -12.14 6.31 -11.16
N ILE A 110 -11.49 5.64 -12.10
CA ILE A 110 -12.13 4.95 -13.23
C ILE A 110 -12.02 3.46 -12.97
N GLN A 111 -13.12 2.73 -13.11
CA GLN A 111 -13.14 1.28 -12.90
C GLN A 111 -13.93 0.57 -14.01
N TYR A 112 -13.53 -0.65 -14.31
CA TYR A 112 -14.27 -1.51 -15.22
C TYR A 112 -15.50 -2.10 -14.50
N ASN A 113 -16.65 -2.04 -15.15
CA ASN A 113 -17.89 -2.66 -14.68
C ASN A 113 -18.28 -3.83 -15.60
N LYS A 114 -18.34 -5.04 -15.02
CA LYS A 114 -18.59 -6.29 -15.76
C LYS A 114 -19.97 -6.33 -16.42
N LYS A 115 -20.97 -5.69 -15.81
CA LYS A 115 -22.37 -5.70 -16.26
C LYS A 115 -22.59 -4.89 -17.53
N THR A 116 -21.90 -3.76 -17.64
CA THR A 116 -21.98 -2.88 -18.80
C THR A 116 -20.91 -3.16 -19.84
N ASP A 117 -19.91 -3.99 -19.49
CA ASP A 117 -18.67 -4.23 -20.24
C ASP A 117 -17.91 -2.93 -20.60
N ARG A 118 -18.08 -1.87 -19.79
CA ARG A 118 -17.51 -0.54 -20.00
C ARG A 118 -16.85 -0.01 -18.72
N CYS A 119 -16.07 1.05 -18.87
CA CYS A 119 -15.60 1.81 -17.73
C CYS A 119 -16.69 2.72 -17.18
N VAL A 120 -16.69 2.85 -15.86
CA VAL A 120 -17.59 3.75 -15.12
C VAL A 120 -16.76 4.69 -14.24
N ILE A 121 -17.34 5.81 -13.89
CA ILE A 121 -16.85 6.66 -12.80
C ILE A 121 -17.04 5.88 -11.50
N GLY A 122 -15.93 5.48 -10.87
CA GLY A 122 -15.95 4.76 -9.59
C GLY A 122 -16.16 5.69 -8.40
N ASP A 123 -15.32 6.73 -8.31
CA ASP A 123 -15.35 7.73 -7.23
C ASP A 123 -14.81 9.07 -7.75
N PRO A 124 -15.63 10.10 -7.94
CA PRO A 124 -15.14 11.45 -8.22
C PRO A 124 -14.58 12.07 -6.95
N PHE A 125 -13.45 12.79 -7.04
CA PHE A 125 -12.86 13.46 -5.89
C PHE A 125 -13.56 14.79 -5.63
N ASP A 126 -13.73 15.10 -4.35
CA ASP A 126 -14.35 16.35 -3.91
C ASP A 126 -13.59 17.58 -4.47
N ASP A 127 -14.33 18.63 -4.84
CA ASP A 127 -13.81 19.89 -5.41
C ASP A 127 -12.90 19.74 -6.64
N ASN A 128 -12.96 18.60 -7.35
CA ASN A 128 -12.22 18.35 -8.57
C ASN A 128 -13.10 18.46 -9.84
N PRO A 129 -12.53 18.54 -11.04
CA PRO A 129 -13.28 18.77 -12.27
C PRO A 129 -14.44 17.82 -12.52
N ALA A 130 -14.27 16.52 -12.22
CA ALA A 130 -15.30 15.52 -12.37
C ALA A 130 -16.54 15.82 -11.49
N ALA A 131 -16.30 16.10 -10.21
CA ALA A 131 -17.37 16.44 -9.25
C ALA A 131 -18.02 17.77 -9.60
N LYS A 132 -17.23 18.82 -9.95
CA LYS A 132 -17.72 20.14 -10.39
C LYS A 132 -18.59 20.07 -11.64
N ALA A 133 -18.24 19.20 -12.59
CA ALA A 133 -19.03 18.96 -13.79
C ALA A 133 -20.31 18.14 -13.53
N GLY A 134 -20.47 17.57 -12.31
CA GLY A 134 -21.64 16.79 -11.93
C GLY A 134 -21.57 15.31 -12.31
N LEU A 135 -20.38 14.77 -12.61
CA LEU A 135 -20.17 13.32 -12.71
C LEU A 135 -20.42 12.66 -11.35
N ARG A 136 -20.98 11.46 -11.39
CA ARG A 136 -21.30 10.65 -10.20
C ARG A 136 -20.75 9.25 -10.33
N ALA A 137 -20.53 8.61 -9.20
CA ALA A 137 -20.23 7.18 -9.17
C ALA A 137 -21.31 6.40 -9.89
N GLY A 138 -20.92 5.48 -10.77
CA GLY A 138 -21.83 4.68 -11.60
C GLY A 138 -22.12 5.26 -12.98
N ASP A 139 -21.72 6.49 -13.31
CA ASP A 139 -21.84 7.03 -14.67
C ASP A 139 -20.99 6.19 -15.63
N VAL A 140 -21.63 5.53 -16.60
CA VAL A 140 -20.98 4.69 -17.61
C VAL A 140 -20.41 5.56 -18.72
N ILE A 141 -19.11 5.49 -18.97
CA ILE A 141 -18.44 6.31 -20.00
C ILE A 141 -18.77 5.76 -21.38
N LEU A 142 -19.41 6.57 -22.22
CA LEU A 142 -19.76 6.23 -23.60
C LEU A 142 -18.75 6.78 -24.59
N SER A 143 -18.44 8.07 -24.51
CA SER A 143 -17.49 8.72 -25.41
C SER A 143 -16.70 9.84 -24.74
N ILE A 144 -15.51 10.14 -25.28
CA ILE A 144 -14.63 11.25 -24.89
C ILE A 144 -14.29 12.01 -26.17
N ASP A 145 -14.57 13.30 -26.22
CA ASP A 145 -14.41 14.17 -27.42
C ASP A 145 -15.07 13.54 -28.69
N GLY A 146 -16.28 13.00 -28.53
CA GLY A 146 -17.02 12.35 -29.62
C GLY A 146 -16.48 10.98 -30.06
N LYS A 147 -15.33 10.55 -29.49
CA LYS A 147 -14.77 9.22 -29.76
C LYS A 147 -15.43 8.18 -28.85
N ASP A 148 -16.14 7.21 -29.43
CA ASP A 148 -16.71 6.08 -28.69
C ASP A 148 -15.60 5.27 -28.01
N ILE A 149 -15.74 5.05 -26.72
CA ILE A 149 -14.82 4.23 -25.92
C ILE A 149 -15.07 2.73 -26.18
N GLY A 150 -16.29 2.37 -26.55
CA GLY A 150 -16.72 1.00 -26.82
C GLY A 150 -16.64 0.09 -25.58
N PRO A 151 -17.17 -1.13 -25.69
CA PRO A 151 -17.03 -2.14 -24.65
C PRO A 151 -15.59 -2.67 -24.58
N ARG A 152 -15.22 -3.30 -23.45
CA ARG A 152 -13.92 -3.92 -23.24
C ARG A 152 -13.65 -5.02 -24.27
N GLY A 153 -14.62 -5.88 -24.55
CA GLY A 153 -14.47 -7.04 -25.39
C GLY A 153 -13.43 -8.03 -24.84
N SER A 154 -12.45 -8.41 -25.67
CA SER A 154 -11.38 -9.36 -25.30
C SER A 154 -10.15 -8.71 -24.65
N ARG A 155 -10.11 -7.38 -24.47
CA ARG A 155 -8.99 -6.69 -23.82
C ARG A 155 -8.90 -7.08 -22.35
N ASP A 156 -7.71 -7.03 -21.75
CA ASP A 156 -7.57 -7.12 -20.30
C ASP A 156 -8.32 -5.98 -19.60
N ALA A 157 -8.87 -6.21 -18.40
CA ALA A 157 -9.67 -5.22 -17.71
C ALA A 157 -8.83 -4.04 -17.18
N ALA A 158 -7.60 -4.32 -16.75
CA ALA A 158 -6.69 -3.28 -16.26
C ALA A 158 -6.21 -2.41 -17.43
N ASP A 159 -5.76 -3.03 -18.53
CA ASP A 159 -5.33 -2.33 -19.74
C ASP A 159 -6.45 -1.45 -20.31
N TYR A 160 -7.68 -1.97 -20.31
CA TYR A 160 -8.84 -1.21 -20.78
C TYR A 160 -9.11 0.01 -19.88
N SER A 161 -9.13 -0.19 -18.56
CA SER A 161 -9.35 0.90 -17.61
C SER A 161 -8.23 1.95 -17.67
N GLN A 162 -6.98 1.51 -17.84
CA GLN A 162 -5.83 2.39 -18.01
C GLN A 162 -5.96 3.23 -19.28
N SER A 163 -6.34 2.63 -20.41
CA SER A 163 -6.52 3.35 -21.68
C SER A 163 -7.60 4.42 -21.60
N VAL A 164 -8.69 4.17 -20.86
CA VAL A 164 -9.74 5.17 -20.61
C VAL A 164 -9.25 6.27 -19.68
N SER A 165 -8.52 5.92 -18.63
CA SER A 165 -7.91 6.90 -17.73
C SER A 165 -6.94 7.84 -18.45
N GLU A 166 -6.12 7.30 -19.36
CA GLU A 166 -5.20 8.09 -20.21
C GLU A 166 -5.97 9.06 -21.13
N ALA A 167 -7.09 8.64 -21.72
CA ALA A 167 -7.91 9.50 -22.56
C ALA A 167 -8.55 10.67 -21.78
N LEU A 168 -8.80 10.49 -20.47
CA LEU A 168 -9.32 11.54 -19.59
C LEU A 168 -8.24 12.53 -19.12
N ARG A 169 -6.95 12.12 -19.16
CA ARG A 169 -5.81 12.99 -18.85
C ARG A 169 -5.52 13.95 -20.02
N GLY A 170 -4.74 14.98 -19.76
CA GLY A 170 -4.29 15.94 -20.78
C GLY A 170 -3.78 17.23 -20.16
N GLU A 171 -3.47 18.23 -20.96
CA GLU A 171 -2.91 19.49 -20.47
C GLU A 171 -3.89 20.22 -19.54
N PRO A 172 -3.42 20.75 -18.39
CA PRO A 172 -4.25 21.58 -17.50
C PRO A 172 -4.82 22.78 -18.27
N GLY A 173 -6.11 23.07 -18.04
CA GLY A 173 -6.84 24.13 -18.74
C GLY A 173 -7.45 23.69 -20.07
N SER A 174 -7.10 22.52 -20.62
CA SER A 174 -7.78 21.98 -21.78
C SER A 174 -9.19 21.49 -21.42
N SER A 175 -10.16 21.72 -22.30
CA SER A 175 -11.55 21.24 -22.13
C SER A 175 -11.84 20.12 -23.10
N PHE A 176 -12.74 19.22 -22.70
CA PHE A 176 -13.25 18.15 -23.53
C PHE A 176 -14.70 17.82 -23.16
N GLU A 177 -15.41 17.15 -24.08
CA GLU A 177 -16.76 16.64 -23.83
C GLU A 177 -16.71 15.15 -23.45
N ILE A 178 -17.44 14.80 -22.39
CA ILE A 178 -17.66 13.40 -22.00
C ILE A 178 -19.14 13.09 -22.11
N SER A 179 -19.49 11.99 -22.78
CA SER A 179 -20.85 11.44 -22.77
C SER A 179 -20.91 10.23 -21.85
N VAL A 180 -21.89 10.26 -20.93
CA VAL A 180 -22.06 9.19 -19.94
C VAL A 180 -23.53 8.73 -19.88
N GLN A 181 -23.73 7.45 -19.65
CA GLN A 181 -25.05 6.90 -19.29
C GLN A 181 -25.15 6.79 -17.78
N ARG A 182 -26.01 7.59 -17.18
CA ARG A 182 -26.29 7.52 -15.74
C ARG A 182 -27.38 6.49 -15.47
N PRO A 183 -27.15 5.53 -14.55
CA PRO A 183 -28.19 4.58 -14.16
C PRO A 183 -29.47 5.29 -13.69
N GLY A 184 -30.63 4.88 -14.26
CA GLY A 184 -31.92 5.48 -13.94
C GLY A 184 -32.26 6.76 -14.73
N VAL A 185 -31.36 7.26 -15.56
CA VAL A 185 -31.64 8.39 -16.48
C VAL A 185 -31.77 7.82 -17.90
N PRO A 186 -32.90 8.04 -18.61
CA PRO A 186 -33.12 7.42 -19.91
C PRO A 186 -32.14 7.85 -20.99
N GLU A 187 -31.80 9.14 -21.04
CA GLU A 187 -30.96 9.72 -22.07
C GLU A 187 -29.52 9.89 -21.58
N PRO A 188 -28.49 9.68 -22.43
CA PRO A 188 -27.11 10.00 -22.11
C PRO A 188 -26.94 11.48 -21.74
N LEU A 189 -26.06 11.71 -20.78
CA LEU A 189 -25.65 13.06 -20.37
C LEU A 189 -24.35 13.44 -21.06
N THR A 190 -24.30 14.62 -21.68
CA THR A 190 -23.06 15.20 -22.21
C THR A 190 -22.62 16.33 -21.29
N LEU A 191 -21.39 16.26 -20.80
CA LEU A 191 -20.79 17.21 -19.86
C LEU A 191 -19.48 17.72 -20.42
N THR A 192 -19.25 19.03 -20.27
CA THR A 192 -17.96 19.65 -20.59
C THR A 192 -17.09 19.67 -19.33
N ILE A 193 -15.88 19.14 -19.42
CA ILE A 193 -14.93 19.09 -18.30
C ILE A 193 -13.67 19.86 -18.69
N VAL A 194 -13.21 20.72 -17.79
CA VAL A 194 -11.90 21.40 -17.91
C VAL A 194 -10.90 20.61 -17.07
N ARG A 195 -9.82 20.11 -17.69
CA ARG A 195 -8.76 19.42 -16.97
C ARG A 195 -8.01 20.38 -16.05
N GLU A 196 -7.74 19.95 -14.84
CA GLU A 196 -6.96 20.70 -13.86
C GLU A 196 -5.77 19.87 -13.37
N MET A 197 -4.82 20.53 -12.67
CA MET A 197 -3.86 19.79 -11.84
C MET A 197 -4.59 19.25 -10.63
N VAL A 198 -4.89 17.97 -10.65
CA VAL A 198 -5.50 17.25 -9.54
C VAL A 198 -4.41 16.94 -8.52
N ALA A 199 -4.62 17.28 -7.26
CA ALA A 199 -3.79 16.88 -6.15
C ALA A 199 -4.54 15.82 -5.32
N VAL A 200 -3.96 14.63 -5.19
CA VAL A 200 -4.44 13.64 -4.24
C VAL A 200 -3.96 14.05 -2.85
N PRO A 201 -4.86 14.33 -1.89
CA PRO A 201 -4.45 14.79 -0.58
C PRO A 201 -3.65 13.73 0.18
N ALA A 202 -2.44 14.07 0.65
CA ALA A 202 -1.66 13.18 1.53
C ALA A 202 -2.41 12.89 2.83
N ILE A 203 -3.12 13.88 3.39
CA ILE A 203 -4.04 13.73 4.52
C ILE A 203 -5.46 13.64 3.97
N THR A 204 -6.07 12.47 4.07
CA THR A 204 -7.47 12.27 3.65
C THR A 204 -8.44 12.98 4.58
N PHE A 205 -8.13 13.01 5.88
CA PHE A 205 -8.97 13.65 6.89
C PHE A 205 -8.16 13.98 8.14
N TYR A 206 -8.51 15.08 8.81
CA TYR A 206 -8.13 15.33 10.21
C TYR A 206 -9.27 16.04 10.95
N GLY A 207 -9.37 15.79 12.25
CA GLY A 207 -10.40 16.37 13.12
C GLY A 207 -10.26 15.93 14.55
N MET A 208 -11.13 16.44 15.42
CA MET A 208 -11.19 16.03 16.82
C MET A 208 -11.95 14.70 16.93
N ALA A 209 -11.32 13.68 17.51
CA ALA A 209 -11.97 12.41 17.83
C ALA A 209 -12.86 12.51 19.07
N ASP A 210 -12.41 13.29 20.05
CA ASP A 210 -13.17 13.73 21.25
C ASP A 210 -12.77 15.17 21.60
N SER A 211 -13.08 15.64 22.83
CA SER A 211 -12.80 17.02 23.25
C SER A 211 -11.30 17.36 23.39
N LEU A 212 -10.42 16.35 23.50
CA LEU A 212 -8.98 16.53 23.76
C LEU A 212 -8.09 15.79 22.75
N THR A 213 -8.65 14.82 22.03
CA THR A 213 -7.88 13.94 21.13
C THR A 213 -8.05 14.37 19.68
N GLY A 214 -6.96 14.77 19.04
CA GLY A 214 -6.90 14.95 17.60
C GLY A 214 -6.68 13.63 16.87
N TYR A 215 -7.18 13.53 15.65
CA TYR A 215 -6.99 12.41 14.75
C TYR A 215 -6.52 12.93 13.38
N ILE A 216 -5.50 12.28 12.80
CA ILE A 216 -4.99 12.57 11.46
C ILE A 216 -4.85 11.26 10.70
N LEU A 217 -5.52 11.14 9.55
CA LEU A 217 -5.37 10.03 8.61
C LEU A 217 -4.41 10.46 7.49
N LEU A 218 -3.17 9.98 7.57
CA LEU A 218 -2.14 10.17 6.56
C LEU A 218 -2.14 8.98 5.60
N SER A 219 -2.55 9.18 4.35
CA SER A 219 -2.74 8.12 3.37
C SER A 219 -1.51 7.86 2.51
N GLU A 220 -0.68 8.89 2.24
CA GLU A 220 0.50 8.77 1.38
C GLU A 220 1.61 9.75 1.81
N TYR A 221 2.86 9.40 1.48
CA TYR A 221 4.03 10.27 1.69
C TYR A 221 4.41 10.96 0.37
N THR A 222 3.56 11.87 -0.08
CA THR A 222 3.84 12.77 -1.22
C THR A 222 4.57 14.03 -0.78
N GLU A 223 5.05 14.85 -1.73
CA GLU A 223 5.70 16.14 -1.44
C GLU A 223 4.90 16.97 -0.42
N ASP A 224 5.59 17.57 0.54
CA ASP A 224 5.05 18.46 1.57
C ASP A 224 4.11 17.76 2.58
N CYS A 225 3.95 16.44 2.59
CA CYS A 225 3.00 15.79 3.50
C CYS A 225 3.30 16.08 4.97
N ALA A 226 4.57 16.13 5.37
CA ALA A 226 4.98 16.50 6.73
C ALA A 226 4.57 17.95 7.09
N ARG A 227 4.62 18.87 6.13
CA ARG A 227 4.15 20.25 6.30
C ARG A 227 2.63 20.30 6.49
N TYR A 228 1.88 19.48 5.76
CA TYR A 228 0.43 19.36 5.96
C TYR A 228 0.08 18.76 7.32
N VAL A 229 0.81 17.73 7.77
CA VAL A 229 0.63 17.18 9.12
C VAL A 229 0.95 18.22 10.21
N ARG A 230 2.05 18.98 10.05
CA ARG A 230 2.37 20.12 10.94
C ARG A 230 1.19 21.09 11.05
N ARG A 231 0.63 21.48 9.89
CA ARG A 231 -0.51 22.42 9.86
C ARG A 231 -1.73 21.81 10.54
N ALA A 232 -2.07 20.56 10.25
CA ALA A 232 -3.20 19.87 10.87
C ALA A 232 -3.05 19.82 12.41
N ILE A 233 -1.83 19.54 12.93
CA ILE A 233 -1.56 19.54 14.38
C ILE A 233 -1.78 20.96 14.96
N VAL A 234 -1.31 22.01 14.29
CA VAL A 234 -1.51 23.39 14.75
C VAL A 234 -2.99 23.75 14.78
N ASP A 235 -3.73 23.42 13.73
CA ASP A 235 -5.18 23.67 13.64
C ASP A 235 -5.96 22.90 14.74
N LEU A 236 -5.59 21.65 14.98
CA LEU A 236 -6.20 20.84 16.05
C LEU A 236 -5.87 21.38 17.46
N LYS A 237 -4.65 21.86 17.69
CA LYS A 237 -4.28 22.52 18.95
C LYS A 237 -5.11 23.78 19.22
N GLN A 238 -5.44 24.56 18.18
CA GLN A 238 -6.35 25.70 18.29
C GLN A 238 -7.78 25.29 18.67
N GLN A 239 -8.17 24.04 18.35
CA GLN A 239 -9.45 23.45 18.74
C GLN A 239 -9.43 22.79 20.14
N GLY A 240 -8.29 22.85 20.86
CA GLY A 240 -8.14 22.28 22.19
C GLY A 240 -7.51 20.88 22.24
N MET A 241 -6.86 20.44 21.16
CA MET A 241 -6.17 19.15 21.15
C MET A 241 -5.00 19.13 22.14
N GLU A 242 -4.97 18.13 23.01
CA GLU A 242 -3.89 17.85 23.97
C GLU A 242 -3.15 16.55 23.68
N ARG A 243 -3.68 15.68 22.80
CA ARG A 243 -3.15 14.37 22.45
C ARG A 243 -3.56 13.96 21.04
N LEU A 244 -2.76 13.10 20.39
CA LEU A 244 -2.89 12.81 18.96
C LEU A 244 -2.94 11.31 18.65
N VAL A 245 -3.85 10.93 17.77
CA VAL A 245 -3.84 9.66 17.03
C VAL A 245 -3.40 9.95 15.60
N LEU A 246 -2.26 9.39 15.19
CA LEU A 246 -1.78 9.41 13.81
C LEU A 246 -2.09 8.06 13.16
N ASP A 247 -2.99 8.06 12.20
CA ASP A 247 -3.41 6.83 11.51
C ASP A 247 -2.60 6.64 10.22
N LEU A 248 -1.80 5.58 10.19
CA LEU A 248 -0.99 5.14 9.03
C LEU A 248 -1.51 3.81 8.46
N ARG A 249 -2.69 3.36 8.84
CA ARG A 249 -3.29 2.14 8.28
C ARG A 249 -3.59 2.34 6.79
N GLY A 250 -3.26 1.34 5.98
CA GLY A 250 -3.42 1.42 4.53
C GLY A 250 -2.40 2.31 3.81
N ASN A 251 -1.48 2.96 4.53
CA ASN A 251 -0.45 3.82 3.94
C ASN A 251 0.71 2.97 3.40
N GLY A 252 0.86 2.91 2.08
CA GLY A 252 1.93 2.18 1.39
C GLY A 252 3.30 2.83 1.42
N GLY A 253 3.42 4.03 2.01
CA GLY A 253 4.65 4.81 2.05
C GLY A 253 4.68 5.94 1.02
N GLY A 254 5.83 6.15 0.40
CA GLY A 254 6.13 7.21 -0.57
C GLY A 254 7.52 7.80 -0.33
N LEU A 255 7.66 9.12 -0.35
CA LEU A 255 8.95 9.81 -0.21
C LEU A 255 9.59 9.59 1.18
N MET A 256 10.78 9.01 1.18
CA MET A 256 11.56 8.78 2.40
C MET A 256 11.93 10.08 3.12
N SER A 257 12.23 11.15 2.37
CA SER A 257 12.52 12.49 2.91
C SER A 257 11.35 13.03 3.74
N GLU A 258 10.13 12.76 3.31
CA GLU A 258 8.92 13.18 4.02
C GLU A 258 8.72 12.40 5.32
N ALA A 259 9.08 11.11 5.36
CA ALA A 259 9.08 10.35 6.61
C ALA A 259 10.09 10.93 7.62
N VAL A 260 11.29 11.32 7.16
CA VAL A 260 12.27 12.00 8.01
C VAL A 260 11.73 13.32 8.55
N SER A 261 11.10 14.12 7.68
CA SER A 261 10.48 15.41 8.05
C SER A 261 9.31 15.23 9.02
N LEU A 262 8.51 14.18 8.86
CA LEU A 262 7.40 13.87 9.77
C LEU A 262 7.90 13.45 11.15
N VAL A 263 8.91 12.57 11.22
CA VAL A 263 9.54 12.17 12.49
C VAL A 263 10.14 13.39 13.20
N ASN A 264 10.71 14.34 12.44
CA ASN A 264 11.27 15.58 12.98
C ASN A 264 10.23 16.44 13.74
N LEU A 265 8.94 16.28 13.50
CA LEU A 265 7.91 17.00 14.26
C LEU A 265 7.91 16.61 15.75
N PHE A 266 8.35 15.40 16.08
CA PHE A 266 8.22 14.76 17.39
C PHE A 266 9.54 14.37 18.06
N ILE A 267 10.66 14.45 17.35
CA ILE A 267 11.99 14.01 17.81
C ILE A 267 12.95 15.19 17.80
N PRO A 268 13.86 15.31 18.82
CA PRO A 268 14.82 16.40 18.88
C PRO A 268 15.73 16.47 17.64
N LYS A 269 16.16 17.68 17.31
CA LYS A 269 17.11 17.95 16.22
C LYS A 269 18.41 17.14 16.35
N GLY A 270 18.95 16.69 15.22
CA GLY A 270 20.25 15.97 15.14
C GLY A 270 20.15 14.48 15.43
N LYS A 271 18.96 13.92 15.67
CA LYS A 271 18.76 12.49 15.90
C LYS A 271 18.67 11.74 14.58
N GLU A 272 19.26 10.55 14.53
CA GLU A 272 19.17 9.66 13.37
C GLU A 272 17.72 9.13 13.24
N VAL A 273 17.16 9.22 12.03
CA VAL A 273 15.85 8.64 11.71
C VAL A 273 16.02 7.30 11.01
N LEU A 274 16.99 7.22 10.12
CA LEU A 274 17.38 5.99 9.45
C LEU A 274 18.78 6.12 8.86
N HIS A 275 19.39 4.99 8.54
CA HIS A 275 20.51 4.93 7.60
C HIS A 275 20.28 3.88 6.52
N THR A 276 20.92 4.05 5.37
CA THR A 276 20.83 3.12 4.24
C THR A 276 22.14 2.37 4.05
N LYS A 277 22.04 1.12 3.55
CA LYS A 277 23.19 0.31 3.13
C LYS A 277 22.90 -0.28 1.76
N GLY A 278 23.74 0.03 0.79
CA GLY A 278 23.68 -0.46 -0.58
C GLY A 278 24.92 -1.23 -1.00
N LYS A 279 24.93 -1.68 -2.27
CA LYS A 279 26.08 -2.40 -2.86
C LYS A 279 27.33 -1.54 -2.98
N ILE A 280 27.15 -0.25 -3.23
CA ILE A 280 28.25 0.74 -3.35
C ILE A 280 28.16 1.74 -2.21
N SER A 281 29.32 2.29 -1.81
CA SER A 281 29.46 3.17 -0.65
C SER A 281 28.62 4.44 -0.72
N GLU A 282 28.38 4.95 -1.93
CA GLU A 282 27.57 6.14 -2.21
C GLU A 282 26.11 5.97 -1.81
N MET A 283 25.63 4.73 -1.71
CA MET A 283 24.29 4.40 -1.24
C MET A 283 24.17 4.32 0.29
N ASN A 284 25.30 4.42 1.01
CA ASN A 284 25.35 4.40 2.47
C ASN A 284 25.19 5.82 2.99
N GLN A 285 23.98 6.17 3.39
CA GLN A 285 23.61 7.52 3.85
C GLN A 285 22.99 7.45 5.24
N VAL A 286 23.17 8.51 6.04
CA VAL A 286 22.53 8.67 7.35
C VAL A 286 21.60 9.87 7.30
N TYR A 287 20.33 9.65 7.61
CA TYR A 287 19.29 10.68 7.60
C TYR A 287 18.94 11.06 9.04
N LYS A 288 19.03 12.34 9.34
CA LYS A 288 18.81 12.90 10.68
C LYS A 288 17.73 13.98 10.66
N THR A 289 17.12 14.20 11.80
CA THR A 289 16.29 15.38 12.04
C THR A 289 17.12 16.64 11.92
N THR A 290 16.64 17.64 11.20
CA THR A 290 17.39 18.87 10.86
C THR A 290 16.79 20.13 11.44
N GLU A 291 15.52 20.10 11.82
CA GLU A 291 14.76 21.23 12.36
C GLU A 291 14.44 21.05 13.83
N ASP A 292 14.04 22.13 14.50
CA ASP A 292 13.49 22.06 15.83
C ASP A 292 12.12 21.37 15.78
N PRO A 293 11.83 20.46 16.74
CA PRO A 293 10.58 19.70 16.77
C PRO A 293 9.37 20.63 16.98
N LEU A 294 8.21 20.20 16.50
CA LEU A 294 6.95 20.89 16.76
C LEU A 294 6.49 20.68 18.21
N ASP A 295 6.57 19.44 18.69
CA ASP A 295 6.15 19.10 20.04
C ASP A 295 6.80 17.78 20.51
N LEU A 296 7.60 17.87 21.57
CA LEU A 296 8.28 16.72 22.17
C LEU A 296 7.40 15.94 23.15
N ASP A 297 6.38 16.58 23.70
CA ASP A 297 5.62 16.09 24.86
C ASP A 297 4.20 15.63 24.51
N LEU A 298 3.69 16.01 23.32
CA LEU A 298 2.34 15.63 22.86
C LEU A 298 2.14 14.10 22.95
N PRO A 299 1.22 13.59 23.79
CA PRO A 299 0.91 12.17 23.83
C PRO A 299 0.48 11.66 22.45
N LEU A 300 1.11 10.59 21.98
CA LEU A 300 1.00 10.13 20.59
C LEU A 300 0.77 8.61 20.52
N VAL A 301 -0.28 8.22 19.82
CA VAL A 301 -0.53 6.85 19.39
C VAL A 301 -0.48 6.80 17.87
N VAL A 302 0.23 5.83 17.29
CA VAL A 302 0.28 5.59 15.85
C VAL A 302 -0.46 4.29 15.54
N LEU A 303 -1.48 4.38 14.67
CA LEU A 303 -2.22 3.21 14.19
C LEU A 303 -1.54 2.62 12.96
N VAL A 304 -1.37 1.31 12.95
CA VAL A 304 -0.73 0.58 11.84
C VAL A 304 -1.46 -0.73 11.53
N ASN A 305 -1.30 -1.21 10.28
CA ASN A 305 -1.81 -2.52 9.87
C ASN A 305 -0.89 -3.19 8.83
N GLY A 306 -1.27 -4.36 8.33
CA GLY A 306 -0.49 -5.11 7.33
C GLY A 306 -0.28 -4.41 5.98
N SER A 307 -1.00 -3.32 5.71
CA SER A 307 -0.80 -2.47 4.52
C SER A 307 0.05 -1.22 4.82
N THR A 308 0.43 -0.98 6.08
CA THR A 308 1.38 0.06 6.46
C THR A 308 2.78 -0.35 6.00
N ALA A 309 3.40 0.39 5.06
CA ALA A 309 4.65 -0.02 4.43
C ALA A 309 5.65 1.13 4.24
N SER A 310 6.94 0.79 4.07
CA SER A 310 8.01 1.70 3.62
C SER A 310 8.14 2.96 4.50
N SER A 311 7.92 4.17 3.95
CA SER A 311 8.01 5.45 4.69
C SER A 311 7.09 5.51 5.93
N ALA A 312 5.94 4.82 5.88
CA ALA A 312 5.08 4.67 7.06
C ALA A 312 5.70 3.76 8.14
N GLU A 313 6.49 2.76 7.72
CA GLU A 313 7.26 1.92 8.65
C GLU A 313 8.49 2.65 9.20
N ILE A 314 9.12 3.53 8.42
CA ILE A 314 10.17 4.44 8.90
C ILE A 314 9.62 5.31 10.02
N THR A 315 8.47 5.95 9.80
CA THR A 315 7.83 6.83 10.78
C THR A 315 7.43 6.07 12.04
N SER A 316 6.63 5.00 11.91
CA SER A 316 6.17 4.22 13.06
C SER A 316 7.33 3.57 13.82
N GLY A 317 8.30 3.01 13.09
CA GLY A 317 9.47 2.35 13.67
C GLY A 317 10.44 3.32 14.35
N ALA A 318 10.72 4.49 13.78
CA ALA A 318 11.56 5.49 14.41
C ALA A 318 10.91 6.05 15.69
N LEU A 319 9.60 6.33 15.66
CA LEU A 319 8.86 6.78 16.84
C LEU A 319 8.80 5.70 17.94
N GLN A 320 8.70 4.42 17.57
CA GLN A 320 8.79 3.29 18.48
C GLN A 320 10.19 3.16 19.09
N ASP A 321 11.25 3.24 18.28
CA ASP A 321 12.63 3.07 18.72
C ASP A 321 13.09 4.20 19.65
N TYR A 322 12.53 5.40 19.50
CA TYR A 322 12.73 6.53 20.42
C TYR A 322 11.79 6.53 21.61
N ASP A 323 10.96 5.52 21.79
CA ASP A 323 9.94 5.48 22.85
C ASP A 323 9.07 6.75 22.88
N ARG A 324 8.79 7.33 21.68
CA ARG A 324 8.08 8.59 21.52
C ARG A 324 6.58 8.40 21.33
N ALA A 325 6.17 7.30 20.70
CA ALA A 325 4.78 6.97 20.46
C ALA A 325 4.50 5.50 20.80
N VAL A 326 3.28 5.21 21.22
CA VAL A 326 2.77 3.84 21.30
C VAL A 326 2.25 3.42 19.91
N ILE A 327 2.73 2.31 19.40
CA ILE A 327 2.28 1.73 18.15
C ILE A 327 1.16 0.73 18.44
N LEU A 328 -0.01 0.94 17.84
CA LEU A 328 -1.23 0.15 18.06
C LEU A 328 -1.74 -0.43 16.74
N GLY A 329 -2.10 -1.70 16.71
CA GLY A 329 -2.73 -2.35 15.57
C GLY A 329 -2.18 -3.73 15.26
N SER A 330 -1.95 -4.05 14.00
CA SER A 330 -1.34 -5.30 13.55
C SER A 330 0.04 -5.06 12.94
N ARG A 331 0.86 -6.13 12.87
CA ARG A 331 2.21 -6.08 12.27
C ARG A 331 2.15 -5.45 10.88
N THR A 332 3.11 -4.58 10.56
CA THR A 332 3.20 -3.88 9.28
C THR A 332 3.71 -4.78 8.15
N TYR A 333 3.75 -4.27 6.93
CA TYR A 333 4.07 -5.03 5.72
C TYR A 333 5.50 -5.59 5.69
N GLY A 334 6.49 -4.81 6.13
CA GLY A 334 7.90 -5.21 6.11
C GLY A 334 8.64 -4.88 4.80
N LYS A 335 8.47 -3.65 4.26
CA LYS A 335 9.23 -3.15 3.12
C LYS A 335 10.43 -2.33 3.59
N GLY A 336 11.61 -2.96 3.66
CA GLY A 336 12.88 -2.36 4.07
C GLY A 336 13.80 -1.97 2.92
N LEU A 337 13.29 -1.90 1.68
CA LEU A 337 14.03 -1.58 0.46
C LEU A 337 13.82 -0.13 0.04
N VAL A 338 14.90 0.50 -0.47
CA VAL A 338 14.90 1.88 -0.97
C VAL A 338 15.07 1.87 -2.47
N GLN A 339 14.14 2.50 -3.18
CA GLN A 339 14.22 2.70 -4.62
C GLN A 339 14.71 4.12 -4.95
N GLN A 340 15.49 4.23 -6.02
CA GLN A 340 15.90 5.50 -6.61
C GLN A 340 15.57 5.52 -8.10
N PRO A 341 15.06 6.64 -8.64
CA PRO A 341 14.89 6.80 -10.08
C PRO A 341 16.28 6.90 -10.75
N ARG A 342 16.40 6.26 -11.91
CA ARG A 342 17.57 6.32 -12.80
C ARG A 342 17.11 6.62 -14.20
N ASP A 343 17.59 7.73 -14.76
CA ASP A 343 17.34 8.06 -16.16
C ASP A 343 18.03 7.07 -17.09
N LEU A 344 17.31 6.64 -18.10
CA LEU A 344 17.79 5.78 -19.17
C LEU A 344 17.71 6.53 -20.51
N PRO A 345 18.34 6.02 -21.57
CA PRO A 345 18.25 6.64 -22.90
C PRO A 345 16.81 6.81 -23.40
N TYR A 346 16.62 7.74 -24.34
CA TYR A 346 15.34 8.01 -25.01
C TYR A 346 14.19 8.39 -24.05
N GLY A 347 14.48 9.13 -22.97
CA GLY A 347 13.46 9.62 -22.05
C GLY A 347 12.81 8.57 -21.15
N THR A 348 13.32 7.32 -21.16
CA THR A 348 12.85 6.25 -20.29
C THR A 348 13.49 6.35 -18.90
N GLN A 349 12.90 5.72 -17.91
CA GLN A 349 13.40 5.69 -16.52
C GLN A 349 13.30 4.29 -15.93
N MET A 350 14.10 4.04 -14.90
CA MET A 350 14.00 2.86 -14.06
C MET A 350 13.92 3.30 -12.60
N LYS A 351 12.95 2.79 -11.86
CA LYS A 351 12.89 2.87 -10.40
C LYS A 351 13.65 1.65 -9.85
N LEU A 352 14.88 1.85 -9.40
CA LEU A 352 15.81 0.78 -9.04
C LEU A 352 15.96 0.65 -7.53
N THR A 353 15.82 -0.55 -6.98
CA THR A 353 16.20 -0.86 -5.60
C THR A 353 17.71 -0.80 -5.45
N THR A 354 18.20 0.19 -4.68
CA THR A 354 19.63 0.49 -4.51
C THR A 354 20.18 0.17 -3.14
N SER A 355 19.34 0.08 -2.11
CA SER A 355 19.75 -0.14 -0.73
C SER A 355 18.66 -0.70 0.16
N LYS A 356 19.05 -1.20 1.32
CA LYS A 356 18.16 -1.46 2.47
C LYS A 356 18.26 -0.30 3.45
N TYR A 357 17.19 -0.02 4.18
CA TYR A 357 17.22 0.95 5.25
C TYR A 357 17.15 0.29 6.64
N TYR A 358 17.70 0.98 7.60
CA TYR A 358 17.77 0.58 9.01
C TYR A 358 17.30 1.75 9.86
N ILE A 359 16.38 1.51 10.78
CA ILE A 359 15.79 2.52 11.68
C ILE A 359 16.65 2.69 12.95
N PRO A 360 16.35 3.64 13.85
CA PRO A 360 17.30 4.07 14.89
C PRO A 360 17.87 2.98 15.80
N SER A 361 17.14 1.91 16.09
CA SER A 361 17.65 0.76 16.83
C SER A 361 18.71 -0.06 16.06
N GLY A 362 18.88 0.17 14.76
CA GLY A 362 19.73 -0.58 13.84
C GLY A 362 19.06 -1.76 13.17
N ARG A 363 17.75 -2.01 13.42
CA ARG A 363 16.98 -3.09 12.78
C ARG A 363 16.55 -2.73 11.36
N CYS A 364 16.51 -3.74 10.48
CA CYS A 364 15.91 -3.67 9.16
C CYS A 364 14.52 -4.31 9.18
N VAL A 365 13.51 -3.61 8.69
CA VAL A 365 12.11 -4.10 8.70
C VAL A 365 11.80 -5.08 7.57
N GLN A 366 12.75 -5.34 6.63
CA GLN A 366 12.52 -6.16 5.45
C GLN A 366 12.06 -7.58 5.82
N ALA A 367 10.83 -7.94 5.41
CA ALA A 367 10.21 -9.21 5.74
C ALA A 367 10.42 -10.30 4.66
N TYR A 368 10.70 -9.89 3.42
CA TYR A 368 10.78 -10.80 2.28
C TYR A 368 12.19 -10.91 1.74
N ASP A 369 12.63 -12.16 1.49
CA ASP A 369 13.86 -12.47 0.78
C ASP A 369 13.52 -12.78 -0.69
N PHE A 370 13.85 -11.85 -1.58
CA PHE A 370 13.60 -11.97 -3.01
C PHE A 370 14.71 -12.74 -3.75
N GLN A 371 15.87 -12.94 -3.11
CA GLN A 371 16.98 -13.71 -3.68
C GLN A 371 16.76 -15.22 -3.54
N HIS A 372 16.11 -15.64 -2.46
CA HIS A 372 15.82 -17.05 -2.19
C HIS A 372 14.31 -17.27 -2.23
N ARG A 373 13.80 -17.61 -3.41
CA ARG A 373 12.37 -17.84 -3.64
C ARG A 373 11.94 -19.25 -3.21
N ASN A 374 10.67 -19.42 -2.90
CA ASN A 374 10.03 -20.71 -2.69
C ASN A 374 9.95 -21.49 -4.01
N ALA A 375 9.64 -22.82 -3.94
CA ALA A 375 9.54 -23.68 -5.12
C ALA A 375 8.45 -23.24 -6.12
N ASP A 376 7.46 -22.46 -5.69
CA ASP A 376 6.40 -21.91 -6.51
C ASP A 376 6.75 -20.52 -7.10
N GLY A 377 7.99 -20.04 -6.90
CA GLY A 377 8.47 -18.72 -7.35
C GLY A 377 8.10 -17.56 -6.44
N SER A 378 7.28 -17.77 -5.41
CA SER A 378 6.93 -16.71 -4.46
C SER A 378 8.14 -16.27 -3.61
N PRO A 379 8.22 -15.01 -3.18
CA PRO A 379 9.27 -14.54 -2.29
C PRO A 379 9.20 -15.26 -0.93
N ARG A 380 10.35 -15.62 -0.39
CA ARG A 380 10.42 -16.28 0.91
C ARG A 380 10.21 -15.27 2.03
N HIS A 381 9.24 -15.50 2.89
CA HIS A 381 9.07 -14.72 4.12
C HIS A 381 10.13 -15.14 5.14
N LEU A 382 10.80 -14.16 5.76
CA LEU A 382 11.76 -14.41 6.84
C LEU A 382 11.01 -14.97 8.06
N PRO A 383 11.33 -16.19 8.53
CA PRO A 383 10.67 -16.75 9.71
C PRO A 383 11.12 -16.01 10.98
N ASP A 384 10.20 -15.85 11.93
CA ASP A 384 10.47 -15.15 13.21
C ASP A 384 11.68 -15.73 13.98
N SER A 385 12.02 -17.00 13.75
CA SER A 385 13.20 -17.67 14.34
C SER A 385 14.55 -17.14 13.84
N LEU A 386 14.57 -16.46 12.69
CA LEU A 386 15.77 -15.83 12.11
C LEU A 386 15.84 -14.34 12.38
N CYS A 387 14.83 -13.75 13.04
CA CYS A 387 14.82 -12.34 13.39
C CYS A 387 15.72 -12.07 14.61
N SER A 388 16.52 -11.00 14.51
CA SER A 388 17.40 -10.55 15.58
C SER A 388 16.67 -9.61 16.54
N GLU A 389 17.10 -9.62 17.81
CA GLU A 389 16.59 -8.70 18.83
C GLU A 389 17.40 -7.43 18.89
N PHE A 390 16.68 -6.31 18.95
CA PHE A 390 17.20 -4.96 19.14
C PHE A 390 16.53 -4.30 20.34
N ARG A 391 17.00 -3.13 20.72
CA ARG A 391 16.42 -2.39 21.85
C ARG A 391 16.09 -0.96 21.46
N THR A 392 14.96 -0.46 21.95
CA THR A 392 14.61 0.95 21.92
C THR A 392 15.50 1.76 22.87
N VAL A 393 15.37 3.07 22.85
CA VAL A 393 16.12 3.95 23.75
C VAL A 393 15.85 3.64 25.23
N ALA A 394 14.59 3.31 25.60
CA ALA A 394 14.23 2.89 26.94
C ALA A 394 14.56 1.41 27.24
N GLY A 395 15.16 0.67 26.30
CA GLY A 395 15.57 -0.72 26.47
C GLY A 395 14.51 -1.77 26.19
N ARG A 396 13.32 -1.39 25.66
CA ARG A 396 12.30 -2.34 25.23
C ARG A 396 12.81 -3.22 24.08
N VAL A 397 12.44 -4.50 24.07
CA VAL A 397 12.86 -5.41 23.02
C VAL A 397 11.99 -5.20 21.77
N VAL A 398 12.65 -5.02 20.63
CA VAL A 398 12.06 -4.96 19.30
C VAL A 398 12.81 -5.90 18.36
N ARG A 399 12.22 -6.30 17.24
CA ARG A 399 12.82 -7.30 16.33
C ARG A 399 12.86 -6.77 14.89
N ASP A 400 13.80 -7.30 14.10
CA ASP A 400 13.89 -7.07 12.65
C ASP A 400 13.11 -8.12 11.84
N GLY A 401 13.28 -8.11 10.52
CA GLY A 401 12.89 -9.19 9.61
C GLY A 401 11.39 -9.44 9.41
N GLY A 402 10.51 -8.59 9.93
CA GLY A 402 9.08 -8.87 9.83
C GLY A 402 8.17 -7.65 9.90
N GLY A 403 8.64 -6.48 9.45
CA GLY A 403 7.93 -5.21 9.65
C GLY A 403 7.98 -4.72 11.10
N ILE A 404 7.17 -3.72 11.40
CA ILE A 404 7.02 -3.17 12.76
C ILE A 404 5.97 -3.99 13.51
N THR A 405 6.37 -4.60 14.62
CA THR A 405 5.45 -5.24 15.56
C THR A 405 4.91 -4.17 16.50
N PRO A 406 3.58 -3.97 16.58
CA PRO A 406 2.98 -2.99 17.48
C PRO A 406 3.26 -3.26 18.96
N ASP A 407 3.31 -2.20 19.78
CA ASP A 407 3.41 -2.29 21.24
C ASP A 407 2.11 -2.85 21.86
N VAL A 408 0.98 -2.54 21.22
CA VAL A 408 -0.34 -3.08 21.55
C VAL A 408 -0.90 -3.76 20.30
N VAL A 409 -0.91 -5.08 20.31
CA VAL A 409 -1.44 -5.86 19.19
C VAL A 409 -2.96 -5.94 19.32
N GLN A 410 -3.65 -5.40 18.32
CA GLN A 410 -5.07 -5.59 18.12
C GLN A 410 -5.30 -5.90 16.65
N ARG A 411 -5.76 -7.11 16.37
CA ARG A 411 -6.15 -7.48 15.00
C ARG A 411 -7.49 -6.81 14.68
N ALA A 412 -7.64 -6.36 13.43
CA ALA A 412 -8.96 -6.03 12.93
C ALA A 412 -9.85 -7.28 13.00
N ASP A 413 -11.14 -7.08 13.23
CA ASP A 413 -12.11 -8.16 13.13
C ASP A 413 -12.03 -8.76 11.72
N THR A 414 -12.09 -10.08 11.66
CA THR A 414 -12.08 -10.79 10.37
C THR A 414 -13.40 -10.48 9.67
N MET A 415 -13.32 -9.85 8.51
CA MET A 415 -14.49 -9.61 7.67
C MET A 415 -15.14 -10.94 7.31
N SER A 416 -16.47 -11.03 7.42
CA SER A 416 -17.21 -12.22 7.01
C SER A 416 -17.09 -12.42 5.49
N ALA A 417 -17.19 -13.67 5.03
CA ALA A 417 -17.17 -13.96 3.60
C ALA A 417 -18.28 -13.19 2.86
N LEU A 418 -19.47 -13.06 3.47
CA LEU A 418 -20.56 -12.29 2.92
C LEU A 418 -20.18 -10.82 2.70
N ALA A 419 -19.64 -10.15 3.72
CA ALA A 419 -19.25 -8.75 3.62
C ALA A 419 -18.07 -8.55 2.64
N ALA A 420 -17.10 -9.47 2.60
CA ALA A 420 -16.00 -9.43 1.65
C ALA A 420 -16.49 -9.54 0.20
N TYR A 421 -17.40 -10.46 -0.08
CA TYR A 421 -17.99 -10.58 -1.43
C TYR A 421 -18.84 -9.37 -1.80
N LEU A 422 -19.61 -8.83 -0.85
CA LEU A 422 -20.39 -7.60 -1.07
C LEU A 422 -19.51 -6.41 -1.38
N LEU A 423 -18.42 -6.22 -0.63
CA LEU A 423 -17.49 -5.09 -0.80
C LEU A 423 -16.93 -4.99 -2.22
N TYR A 424 -16.63 -6.13 -2.84
CA TYR A 424 -16.07 -6.18 -4.20
C TYR A 424 -17.10 -6.48 -5.28
N SER A 425 -18.42 -6.41 -4.95
CA SER A 425 -19.48 -6.74 -5.89
C SER A 425 -20.02 -5.51 -6.61
N ASP A 426 -20.33 -5.68 -7.91
CA ASP A 426 -21.05 -4.69 -8.68
C ASP A 426 -22.47 -4.45 -8.09
N GLU A 427 -23.05 -5.43 -7.38
CA GLU A 427 -24.38 -5.34 -6.80
C GLU A 427 -24.45 -4.31 -5.68
N LEU A 428 -23.50 -4.28 -4.76
CA LEU A 428 -23.46 -3.25 -3.73
C LEU A 428 -23.22 -1.87 -4.34
N PHE A 429 -22.30 -1.78 -5.28
CA PHE A 429 -22.01 -0.55 -6.01
C PHE A 429 -23.25 0.00 -6.70
N ASP A 430 -23.98 -0.83 -7.46
CA ASP A 430 -25.21 -0.46 -8.17
C ASP A 430 -26.34 -0.05 -7.21
N PHE A 431 -26.52 -0.81 -6.10
CA PHE A 431 -27.52 -0.48 -5.08
C PHE A 431 -27.28 0.91 -4.49
N CYS A 432 -26.06 1.21 -4.09
CA CYS A 432 -25.71 2.49 -3.51
C CYS A 432 -25.82 3.64 -4.53
N ASN A 433 -25.50 3.41 -5.81
CA ASN A 433 -25.69 4.39 -6.88
C ASN A 433 -27.17 4.67 -7.15
N ALA A 434 -28.00 3.62 -7.19
CA ALA A 434 -29.46 3.78 -7.33
C ALA A 434 -30.05 4.55 -6.14
N TYR A 435 -29.59 4.26 -4.92
CA TYR A 435 -29.98 5.01 -3.74
C TYR A 435 -29.60 6.49 -3.84
N ARG A 436 -28.34 6.79 -4.23
CA ARG A 436 -27.86 8.17 -4.43
C ARG A 436 -28.67 8.94 -5.47
N ASN A 437 -29.08 8.28 -6.54
CA ASN A 437 -29.86 8.91 -7.60
C ASN A 437 -31.33 9.19 -7.19
N ALA A 438 -31.85 8.42 -6.22
CA ALA A 438 -33.20 8.60 -5.69
C ALA A 438 -33.30 9.56 -4.49
N HIS A 439 -32.14 9.90 -3.86
CA HIS A 439 -32.11 10.73 -2.66
C HIS A 439 -31.04 11.81 -2.80
N ASP A 440 -31.42 13.06 -2.65
CA ASP A 440 -30.48 14.20 -2.82
C ASP A 440 -29.48 14.37 -1.67
N SER A 441 -29.83 13.94 -0.47
CA SER A 441 -29.00 14.08 0.73
C SER A 441 -29.17 12.93 1.71
N ILE A 442 -28.18 12.73 2.56
CA ILE A 442 -28.24 11.90 3.78
C ILE A 442 -27.73 12.72 4.97
N PRO A 443 -27.99 12.29 6.23
CA PRO A 443 -27.41 12.92 7.42
C PRO A 443 -25.89 13.00 7.35
N ALA A 444 -25.30 13.93 8.13
CA ALA A 444 -23.85 14.10 8.22
C ALA A 444 -23.16 12.82 8.71
N PRO A 445 -21.90 12.55 8.27
CA PRO A 445 -21.18 11.32 8.62
C PRO A 445 -21.12 11.02 10.12
N ASP A 446 -21.04 12.04 10.98
CA ASP A 446 -20.97 11.88 12.43
C ASP A 446 -22.24 11.29 13.07
N SER A 447 -23.37 11.47 12.40
CA SER A 447 -24.69 11.07 12.91
C SER A 447 -25.41 10.08 11.99
N TYR A 448 -24.72 9.62 10.94
CA TYR A 448 -25.33 8.71 9.97
C TYR A 448 -25.42 7.29 10.54
N GLU A 449 -26.64 6.79 10.62
CA GLU A 449 -26.94 5.38 10.86
C GLU A 449 -27.78 4.87 9.70
N LEU A 450 -27.48 3.64 9.23
CA LEU A 450 -28.25 3.04 8.13
C LEU A 450 -29.67 2.77 8.59
N PRO A 451 -30.70 3.37 7.95
CA PRO A 451 -32.08 3.07 8.29
C PRO A 451 -32.43 1.60 8.02
N ASP A 452 -33.22 0.97 8.89
CA ASP A 452 -33.69 -0.41 8.72
C ASP A 452 -34.34 -0.65 7.36
N ALA A 453 -35.13 0.30 6.89
CA ALA A 453 -35.79 0.24 5.57
C ALA A 453 -34.78 0.15 4.41
N VAL A 454 -33.63 0.77 4.53
CA VAL A 454 -32.55 0.70 3.50
C VAL A 454 -31.90 -0.68 3.54
N PHE A 455 -31.64 -1.22 4.72
CA PHE A 455 -31.13 -2.58 4.87
C PHE A 455 -32.09 -3.63 4.30
N ASP A 456 -33.38 -3.51 4.59
CA ASP A 456 -34.40 -4.41 4.07
C ASP A 456 -34.53 -4.30 2.54
N SER A 457 -34.40 -3.09 1.99
CA SER A 457 -34.38 -2.86 0.54
C SER A 457 -33.15 -3.52 -0.10
N LEU A 458 -31.99 -3.50 0.55
CA LEU A 458 -30.80 -4.22 0.10
C LEU A 458 -31.04 -5.73 0.07
N LYS A 459 -31.67 -6.32 1.10
CA LYS A 459 -32.01 -7.75 1.14
C LYS A 459 -32.89 -8.15 -0.05
N VAL A 460 -33.92 -7.36 -0.33
CA VAL A 460 -34.81 -7.59 -1.47
C VAL A 460 -34.05 -7.46 -2.79
N TYR A 461 -33.22 -6.43 -2.91
CA TYR A 461 -32.42 -6.19 -4.12
C TYR A 461 -31.46 -7.35 -4.39
N LEU A 462 -30.66 -7.76 -3.41
CA LEU A 462 -29.68 -8.84 -3.55
C LEU A 462 -30.35 -10.19 -3.88
N SER A 463 -31.50 -10.46 -3.29
CA SER A 463 -32.28 -11.65 -3.61
C SER A 463 -32.82 -11.62 -5.06
N ARG A 464 -33.28 -10.46 -5.54
CA ARG A 464 -33.79 -10.28 -6.90
C ARG A 464 -32.71 -10.43 -7.97
N VAL A 465 -31.50 -9.92 -7.71
CA VAL A 465 -30.39 -10.02 -8.68
C VAL A 465 -29.66 -11.36 -8.60
N GLY A 466 -30.05 -12.24 -7.65
CA GLY A 466 -29.45 -13.56 -7.48
C GLY A 466 -28.03 -13.51 -6.93
N PHE A 467 -27.71 -12.54 -6.03
CA PHE A 467 -26.41 -12.43 -5.41
C PHE A 467 -26.02 -13.73 -4.70
N THR A 468 -24.81 -14.22 -4.97
CA THR A 468 -24.26 -15.42 -4.36
C THR A 468 -22.84 -15.17 -3.89
N TYR A 469 -22.41 -15.91 -2.88
CA TYR A 469 -21.06 -15.86 -2.35
C TYR A 469 -20.60 -17.26 -1.92
N ASP A 470 -19.29 -17.51 -2.02
CA ASP A 470 -18.72 -18.77 -1.61
C ASP A 470 -18.26 -18.73 -0.15
N ARG A 471 -18.42 -19.88 0.51
CA ARG A 471 -17.93 -20.10 1.87
C ARG A 471 -16.83 -21.15 1.87
N GLU A 472 -15.81 -20.92 2.67
CA GLU A 472 -14.75 -21.91 2.92
C GLU A 472 -15.33 -23.24 3.39
N THR A 473 -16.38 -23.20 4.22
CA THR A 473 -17.09 -24.40 4.68
C THR A 473 -17.66 -25.23 3.53
N LYS A 474 -18.19 -24.59 2.46
CA LYS A 474 -18.67 -25.29 1.26
C LYS A 474 -17.54 -25.97 0.52
N ARG A 475 -16.39 -25.32 0.38
CA ARG A 475 -15.19 -25.87 -0.26
C ARG A 475 -14.63 -27.06 0.51
N LEU A 476 -14.48 -26.89 1.82
CA LEU A 476 -13.99 -27.95 2.73
C LEU A 476 -14.96 -29.15 2.78
N PHE A 477 -16.26 -28.87 2.79
CA PHE A 477 -17.27 -29.94 2.76
C PHE A 477 -17.19 -30.76 1.45
N ALA A 478 -17.06 -30.10 0.30
CA ALA A 478 -16.88 -30.78 -0.97
C ALA A 478 -15.58 -31.60 -1.02
N ALA A 479 -14.50 -31.13 -0.37
CA ALA A 479 -13.25 -31.87 -0.23
C ALA A 479 -13.43 -33.10 0.67
N LEU A 480 -14.16 -32.97 1.80
CA LEU A 480 -14.50 -34.07 2.70
C LEU A 480 -15.32 -35.14 1.99
N GLU A 481 -16.34 -34.77 1.22
CA GLU A 481 -17.13 -35.73 0.43
C GLU A 481 -16.30 -36.47 -0.62
N ARG A 482 -15.32 -35.80 -1.24
CA ARG A 482 -14.39 -36.45 -2.18
C ARG A 482 -13.49 -37.46 -1.46
N ALA A 483 -12.93 -37.08 -0.29
CA ALA A 483 -12.11 -37.97 0.51
C ALA A 483 -12.91 -39.22 0.96
N ALA A 484 -14.11 -39.03 1.50
CA ALA A 484 -14.98 -40.12 1.94
C ALA A 484 -15.36 -41.08 0.79
N ARG A 485 -15.52 -40.57 -0.45
CA ARG A 485 -15.72 -41.43 -1.62
C ARG A 485 -14.49 -42.28 -1.94
N LEU A 486 -13.30 -41.70 -1.87
CA LEU A 486 -12.05 -42.41 -2.12
C LEU A 486 -11.79 -43.49 -1.04
N GLU A 487 -12.17 -43.25 0.20
CA GLU A 487 -12.03 -44.17 1.34
C GLU A 487 -13.18 -45.19 1.43
N GLY A 488 -14.20 -45.10 0.55
CA GLY A 488 -15.35 -46.03 0.54
C GLY A 488 -16.35 -45.81 1.69
N THR A 489 -16.27 -44.71 2.44
CA THR A 489 -17.13 -44.41 3.60
C THR A 489 -18.33 -43.52 3.25
N ALA A 490 -18.39 -42.97 2.05
CA ALA A 490 -19.43 -41.99 1.63
C ALA A 490 -20.86 -42.55 1.69
N ASP A 491 -21.06 -43.82 1.38
CA ASP A 491 -22.39 -44.45 1.38
C ASP A 491 -22.94 -44.69 2.78
N SER A 492 -22.08 -45.07 3.74
CA SER A 492 -22.47 -45.27 5.13
C SER A 492 -22.77 -43.95 5.86
N ALA A 493 -22.21 -42.82 5.40
CA ALA A 493 -22.40 -41.48 5.97
C ALA A 493 -23.31 -40.57 5.12
N ARG A 494 -24.11 -41.15 4.20
CA ARG A 494 -24.91 -40.38 3.22
C ARG A 494 -25.92 -39.45 3.88
N SER A 495 -26.59 -39.90 4.94
CA SER A 495 -27.60 -39.12 5.67
C SER A 495 -26.96 -37.94 6.41
N GLU A 496 -25.81 -38.16 7.02
CA GLU A 496 -25.05 -37.15 7.75
C GLU A 496 -24.50 -36.09 6.80
N PHE A 497 -23.94 -36.48 5.66
CA PHE A 497 -23.54 -35.55 4.61
C PHE A 497 -24.71 -34.74 4.10
N ALA A 498 -25.87 -35.32 3.84
CA ALA A 498 -27.06 -34.58 3.38
C ALA A 498 -27.54 -33.58 4.44
N ALA A 499 -27.61 -33.98 5.71
CA ALA A 499 -27.99 -33.11 6.82
C ALA A 499 -27.00 -31.94 7.02
N LEU A 500 -25.69 -32.24 6.96
CA LEU A 500 -24.66 -31.24 7.11
C LEU A 500 -24.66 -30.28 5.92
N ARG A 501 -24.80 -30.76 4.69
CA ARG A 501 -24.94 -29.93 3.48
C ARG A 501 -26.10 -28.96 3.60
N ALA A 502 -27.28 -29.41 4.05
CA ALA A 502 -28.43 -28.55 4.23
C ALA A 502 -28.19 -27.45 5.27
N LYS A 503 -27.47 -27.76 6.38
CA LYS A 503 -27.11 -26.77 7.41
C LYS A 503 -26.02 -25.79 6.99
N LEU A 504 -25.09 -26.24 6.15
CA LEU A 504 -23.97 -25.40 5.66
C LEU A 504 -24.31 -24.63 4.39
N SER A 505 -25.45 -24.92 3.74
CA SER A 505 -25.87 -24.18 2.54
C SER A 505 -26.11 -22.72 2.87
N PRO A 506 -25.59 -21.80 2.05
CA PRO A 506 -25.81 -20.36 2.24
C PRO A 506 -27.31 -20.04 2.19
N ASN A 507 -27.78 -19.26 3.15
CA ASN A 507 -29.09 -18.63 3.09
C ASN A 507 -28.87 -17.13 3.21
N LEU A 508 -28.95 -16.43 2.08
CA LEU A 508 -28.62 -15.00 1.97
C LEU A 508 -29.37 -14.17 3.01
N SER A 509 -30.68 -14.39 3.18
CA SER A 509 -31.48 -13.61 4.12
C SER A 509 -31.05 -13.82 5.57
N VAL A 510 -30.84 -15.09 5.98
CA VAL A 510 -30.39 -15.42 7.33
C VAL A 510 -28.97 -14.92 7.59
N ASP A 511 -28.12 -14.98 6.57
CA ASP A 511 -26.73 -14.55 6.70
C ASP A 511 -26.61 -13.02 6.75
N LEU A 512 -27.43 -12.29 5.99
CA LEU A 512 -27.53 -10.83 6.08
C LEU A 512 -27.99 -10.41 7.49
N ASP A 513 -28.99 -11.08 8.07
CA ASP A 513 -29.44 -10.78 9.43
C ASP A 513 -28.37 -11.12 10.49
N ARG A 514 -27.63 -12.22 10.30
CA ARG A 514 -26.54 -12.62 11.19
C ARG A 514 -25.39 -11.61 11.20
N HIS A 515 -25.08 -11.04 10.04
CA HIS A 515 -23.98 -10.09 9.84
C HIS A 515 -24.51 -8.65 9.67
N ARG A 516 -25.69 -8.35 10.24
CA ARG A 516 -26.38 -7.08 10.04
C ARG A 516 -25.51 -5.88 10.30
N ASP A 517 -24.84 -5.84 11.45
CA ASP A 517 -24.03 -4.70 11.86
C ASP A 517 -22.83 -4.48 10.92
N GLU A 518 -22.17 -5.55 10.52
CA GLU A 518 -21.05 -5.51 9.58
C GLU A 518 -21.51 -5.01 8.19
N VAL A 519 -22.58 -5.59 7.66
CA VAL A 519 -23.15 -5.20 6.37
C VAL A 519 -23.68 -3.77 6.42
N SER A 520 -24.33 -3.37 7.52
CA SER A 520 -24.81 -1.99 7.69
C SER A 520 -23.67 -0.98 7.70
N ARG A 521 -22.54 -1.28 8.38
CA ARG A 521 -21.36 -0.43 8.32
C ARG A 521 -20.78 -0.31 6.91
N LEU A 522 -20.74 -1.44 6.18
CA LEU A 522 -20.28 -1.45 4.79
C LEU A 522 -21.14 -0.59 3.89
N VAL A 523 -22.47 -0.77 3.94
CA VAL A 523 -23.43 0.03 3.16
C VAL A 523 -23.36 1.52 3.55
N SER A 524 -23.28 1.81 4.85
CA SER A 524 -23.11 3.19 5.34
C SER A 524 -21.89 3.86 4.76
N THR A 525 -20.75 3.17 4.80
CA THR A 525 -19.48 3.65 4.22
C THR A 525 -19.64 3.96 2.74
N GLU A 526 -20.25 3.05 1.98
CA GLU A 526 -20.47 3.23 0.55
C GLU A 526 -21.47 4.35 0.22
N LEU A 527 -22.53 4.52 1.01
CA LEU A 527 -23.45 5.64 0.85
C LEU A 527 -22.76 6.97 1.23
N ILE A 528 -22.08 7.03 2.36
CA ILE A 528 -21.34 8.24 2.79
C ILE A 528 -20.33 8.67 1.72
N ARG A 529 -19.61 7.74 1.10
CA ARG A 529 -18.68 8.02 0.00
C ARG A 529 -19.35 8.80 -1.12
N ARG A 530 -20.57 8.45 -1.49
CA ARG A 530 -21.33 9.08 -2.61
C ARG A 530 -21.86 10.48 -2.32
N TYR A 531 -21.92 10.88 -1.05
CA TYR A 531 -22.41 12.21 -0.65
C TYR A 531 -21.31 13.09 -0.07
N TYR A 532 -20.31 12.47 0.60
CA TYR A 532 -19.30 13.18 1.39
C TYR A 532 -17.87 12.76 1.03
N TYR A 533 -17.70 11.98 -0.04
CA TYR A 533 -16.42 11.55 -0.58
C TYR A 533 -15.51 10.83 0.45
N ALA A 534 -14.21 10.73 0.16
CA ALA A 534 -13.25 10.04 1.02
C ALA A 534 -13.13 10.68 2.43
N ALA A 535 -13.21 12.01 2.52
CA ALA A 535 -13.15 12.71 3.81
C ALA A 535 -14.35 12.37 4.70
N GLY A 536 -15.55 12.26 4.12
CA GLY A 536 -16.74 11.81 4.85
C GLY A 536 -16.62 10.39 5.36
N VAL A 537 -16.08 9.48 4.55
CA VAL A 537 -15.80 8.09 4.97
C VAL A 537 -14.82 8.05 6.14
N ALA A 538 -13.72 8.80 6.06
CA ALA A 538 -12.74 8.85 7.14
C ALA A 538 -13.33 9.44 8.43
N ARG A 539 -14.19 10.45 8.32
CA ARG A 539 -14.91 11.06 9.45
C ARG A 539 -15.89 10.07 10.10
N TYR A 540 -16.62 9.32 9.31
CA TYR A 540 -17.50 8.24 9.78
C TYR A 540 -16.68 7.13 10.47
N ALA A 541 -15.61 6.65 9.82
CA ALA A 541 -14.76 5.61 10.35
C ALA A 541 -14.12 6.00 11.69
N MET A 542 -13.60 7.23 11.82
CA MET A 542 -13.03 7.74 13.07
C MET A 542 -13.96 7.53 14.28
N ARG A 543 -15.28 7.65 14.09
CA ARG A 543 -16.27 7.52 15.16
C ARG A 543 -16.71 6.08 15.44
N HIS A 544 -16.58 5.19 14.46
CA HIS A 544 -17.09 3.82 14.54
C HIS A 544 -15.99 2.75 14.56
N ASP A 545 -14.73 3.18 14.58
CA ASP A 545 -13.56 2.30 14.54
C ASP A 545 -13.09 1.97 15.96
N GLU A 546 -13.12 0.69 16.32
CA GLU A 546 -12.69 0.21 17.63
C GLU A 546 -11.20 0.44 17.92
N LEU A 547 -10.34 0.46 16.88
CA LEU A 547 -8.92 0.79 17.06
C LEU A 547 -8.74 2.26 17.44
N VAL A 548 -9.49 3.17 16.79
CA VAL A 548 -9.48 4.60 17.17
C VAL A 548 -9.99 4.77 18.60
N ALA A 549 -11.10 4.12 18.94
CA ALA A 549 -11.62 4.14 20.31
C ALA A 549 -10.61 3.55 21.33
N ARG A 550 -9.86 2.51 20.97
CA ARG A 550 -8.79 1.96 21.82
C ARG A 550 -7.62 2.93 21.96
N ALA A 551 -7.22 3.62 20.89
CA ALA A 551 -6.18 4.65 20.92
C ALA A 551 -6.55 5.80 21.87
N VAL A 552 -7.80 6.27 21.79
CA VAL A 552 -8.34 7.29 22.70
C VAL A 552 -8.25 6.83 24.14
N ARG A 553 -8.71 5.61 24.45
CA ARG A 553 -8.60 5.04 25.83
C ARG A 553 -7.16 4.93 26.32
N LEU A 554 -6.21 4.58 25.47
CA LEU A 554 -4.78 4.55 25.83
C LEU A 554 -4.26 5.95 26.16
N LEU A 555 -4.63 6.94 25.34
CA LEU A 555 -4.27 8.34 25.56
C LEU A 555 -4.94 8.94 26.82
N ASP A 556 -6.09 8.41 27.25
CA ASP A 556 -6.75 8.75 28.51
C ASP A 556 -6.02 8.21 29.75
N SER A 557 -5.07 7.28 29.58
CA SER A 557 -4.33 6.65 30.68
C SER A 557 -2.84 6.97 30.60
N PRO A 558 -2.37 8.10 31.17
CA PRO A 558 -0.94 8.45 31.16
C PRO A 558 -0.04 7.40 31.82
N GLU A 559 -0.55 6.64 32.79
CA GLU A 559 0.17 5.56 33.43
C GLU A 559 0.40 4.37 32.48
N GLU A 560 -0.65 3.95 31.76
CA GLU A 560 -0.54 2.88 30.75
C GLU A 560 0.39 3.31 29.62
N MET A 561 0.29 4.55 29.13
CA MET A 561 1.20 5.12 28.14
C MET A 561 2.66 5.07 28.60
N ARG A 562 2.96 5.54 29.82
CA ARG A 562 4.32 5.47 30.37
C ARG A 562 4.85 4.05 30.46
N ARG A 563 4.03 3.12 30.94
CA ARG A 563 4.39 1.70 31.03
C ARG A 563 4.73 1.11 29.66
N LEU A 564 3.89 1.38 28.64
CA LEU A 564 4.09 0.89 27.27
C LEU A 564 5.34 1.49 26.62
N LEU A 565 5.69 2.72 26.96
CA LEU A 565 6.90 3.40 26.48
C LEU A 565 8.17 3.05 27.29
N GLY A 566 8.08 2.12 28.26
CA GLY A 566 9.24 1.73 29.09
C GLY A 566 9.69 2.80 30.10
N ARG A 567 8.86 3.81 30.40
CA ARG A 567 9.15 4.94 31.30
C ARG A 567 8.62 4.69 32.72
N THR A 568 8.77 3.45 33.22
CA THR A 568 8.39 3.11 34.60
C THR A 568 9.53 3.47 35.53
N GLY A 569 9.39 4.55 36.33
CA GLY A 569 10.34 4.88 37.41
C GLY A 569 10.76 6.33 37.56
N GLU A 570 10.01 7.31 37.06
CA GLU A 570 10.16 8.72 37.46
C GLU A 570 8.91 9.24 38.16
#